data_9f0e8b421582f58a35870469f715b88b
#
_entry.id   9f0e8b421582f58a35870469f715b88b
#
_cell.length_a   1.000
_cell.length_b   1.000
_cell.length_c   1.000
_cell.angle_alpha   90.00
_cell.angle_beta   90.00
_cell.angle_gamma   90.00
#
_symmetry.space_group_name_H-M   'P 1'
#
loop_
_entity.id
_entity.type
_entity.pdbx_description
1 polymer ?
#
loop_
_entity_poly.entity_id
_entity_poly.type
_entity_poly.pdbx_seq_one_letter_code
_entity_poly.pdbx_strand_id
1 'polypeptide(L)'
;MQAPRIISSAADIHSVLAEFGSQGTKTTAVIILALGGIFMDAYDFSSLAFGITAIQEQFGLSGFMTGLVNASIMVGAVIGALFGGYLVDRFGRYKLFMADMVFFVVAAIGCAVSPNEWVLIAFRFVMGIGVGLDLPVAMAFLAEFSKLKGKENRSQRVNAWSPAWYFATGMGYVIVLIIFITLPYEQHAILWRIVVGFGAVPALIVLLVRRRYLAESPEWLANQGDLRGAVEVMRSHHNLNVELAPAEERETPVASAAPEKGGRWSGFAELFSPRYRVRTIVALCVSVFSTFGYNAVAYGTPLIITTLFHQTPLITIIASLVINLGFGTLGGLLGMSIVNRFGTRKITLIGFVIQAVALGILALVGIPNGALVLVAVAMLAAFVFAQAGGPGANLMNYATLSYPTRLRGIGIGFNQSVLRAFSIVSLIMFPILAASLGTGVFWIVACAPLAGAIAVGIVAWDPTAKDVEHED
;
A
#
# COMPACT_ATOMS: atom_id res chain seq x y z
N MET A 1 4.73 43.68 -0.34
CA MET A 1 3.92 42.61 0.30
C MET A 1 2.52 42.76 -0.28
N GLN A 2 1.95 41.67 -0.78
CA GLN A 2 0.55 41.68 -1.23
C GLN A 2 -0.37 41.85 0.00
N ALA A 3 -1.47 42.58 -0.16
CA ALA A 3 -2.47 42.72 0.90
C ALA A 3 -2.97 41.34 1.35
N PRO A 4 -3.27 41.13 2.66
CA PRO A 4 -3.78 39.88 3.14
C PRO A 4 -5.14 39.58 2.48
N ARG A 5 -5.35 38.34 2.06
CA ARG A 5 -6.66 37.88 1.57
C ARG A 5 -7.60 37.63 2.74
N ILE A 6 -8.76 38.20 2.66
CA ILE A 6 -9.81 38.10 3.70
C ILE A 6 -10.57 36.78 3.44
N ILE A 7 -10.69 35.96 4.47
CA ILE A 7 -11.43 34.69 4.48
C ILE A 7 -12.74 34.91 5.27
N SER A 8 -13.86 34.84 4.59
CA SER A 8 -15.21 34.94 5.15
C SER A 8 -15.96 33.62 5.20
N SER A 9 -15.61 32.68 4.31
CA SER A 9 -16.31 31.42 4.11
C SER A 9 -15.38 30.23 3.87
N ALA A 10 -15.93 29.03 3.94
CA ALA A 10 -15.22 27.79 3.53
C ALA A 10 -14.87 27.81 2.04
N ALA A 11 -15.68 28.44 1.20
CA ALA A 11 -15.44 28.56 -0.24
C ALA A 11 -14.18 29.40 -0.53
N ASP A 12 -13.91 30.44 0.26
CA ASP A 12 -12.70 31.26 0.13
C ASP A 12 -11.44 30.42 0.42
N ILE A 13 -11.50 29.54 1.43
CA ILE A 13 -10.40 28.63 1.75
C ILE A 13 -10.11 27.69 0.58
N HIS A 14 -11.15 27.09 -0.02
CA HIS A 14 -11.00 26.25 -1.21
C HIS A 14 -10.37 27.00 -2.38
N SER A 15 -10.82 28.24 -2.63
CA SER A 15 -10.30 29.06 -3.74
C SER A 15 -8.83 29.44 -3.53
N VAL A 16 -8.46 29.86 -2.31
CA VAL A 16 -7.09 30.24 -1.97
C VAL A 16 -6.15 29.05 -2.02
N LEU A 17 -6.55 27.89 -1.50
CA LEU A 17 -5.75 26.67 -1.58
C LEU A 17 -5.62 26.15 -3.02
N ALA A 18 -6.64 26.29 -3.86
CA ALA A 18 -6.56 25.94 -5.28
C ALA A 18 -5.56 26.83 -6.04
N GLU A 19 -5.47 28.11 -5.67
CA GLU A 19 -4.56 29.07 -6.33
C GLU A 19 -3.12 28.99 -5.81
N PHE A 20 -2.91 28.83 -4.51
CA PHE A 20 -1.60 28.99 -3.85
C PHE A 20 -1.07 27.73 -3.18
N GLY A 21 -1.86 26.70 -3.02
CA GLY A 21 -1.58 25.53 -2.17
C GLY A 21 -0.32 24.72 -2.47
N SER A 22 0.47 25.11 -3.45
CA SER A 22 1.59 24.33 -3.96
C SER A 22 2.97 24.98 -3.92
N GLN A 23 3.11 26.18 -3.36
CA GLN A 23 4.36 26.94 -3.46
C GLN A 23 5.31 26.81 -2.25
N GLY A 24 5.04 25.96 -1.27
CA GLY A 24 5.84 25.88 -0.03
C GLY A 24 6.79 24.70 0.05
N THR A 25 7.96 24.93 0.63
CA THR A 25 8.98 23.92 1.00
C THR A 25 8.43 22.77 1.85
N LYS A 26 7.28 22.97 2.49
CA LYS A 26 6.59 21.99 3.35
C LYS A 26 5.86 20.88 2.55
N THR A 27 5.57 21.10 1.26
CA THR A 27 4.95 20.08 0.39
C THR A 27 5.82 18.83 0.28
N THR A 28 7.14 18.99 0.13
CA THR A 28 8.08 17.87 0.09
C THR A 28 8.08 17.09 1.40
N ALA A 29 8.02 17.78 2.55
CA ALA A 29 7.95 17.12 3.86
C ALA A 29 6.68 16.29 4.00
N VAL A 30 5.52 16.80 3.57
CA VAL A 30 4.25 16.07 3.60
C VAL A 30 4.30 14.82 2.72
N ILE A 31 4.89 14.91 1.52
CA ILE A 31 5.07 13.75 0.63
C ILE A 31 5.98 12.70 1.28
N ILE A 32 7.12 13.11 1.86
CA ILE A 32 8.03 12.21 2.55
C ILE A 32 7.33 11.53 3.74
N LEU A 33 6.51 12.26 4.49
CA LEU A 33 5.79 11.72 5.64
C LEU A 33 4.65 10.77 5.24
N ALA A 34 4.00 11.01 4.10
CA ALA A 34 3.04 10.07 3.53
C ALA A 34 3.76 8.78 3.04
N LEU A 35 4.95 8.91 2.43
CA LEU A 35 5.78 7.77 2.07
C LEU A 35 6.32 7.01 3.30
N GLY A 36 6.43 7.66 4.47
CA GLY A 36 6.79 7.02 5.72
C GLY A 36 5.82 5.92 6.15
N GLY A 37 4.50 6.09 5.91
CA GLY A 37 3.50 5.04 6.12
C GLY A 37 3.75 3.83 5.21
N ILE A 38 4.01 4.06 3.91
CA ILE A 38 4.36 2.99 2.96
C ILE A 38 5.61 2.22 3.42
N PHE A 39 6.60 2.94 3.98
CA PHE A 39 7.80 2.30 4.53
C PHE A 39 7.44 1.39 5.70
N MET A 40 6.58 1.84 6.61
CA MET A 40 6.16 1.05 7.77
C MET A 40 5.42 -0.22 7.35
N ASP A 41 4.45 -0.10 6.45
CA ASP A 41 3.72 -1.24 5.89
C ASP A 41 4.70 -2.27 5.29
N ALA A 42 5.60 -1.81 4.41
CA ALA A 42 6.57 -2.68 3.74
C ALA A 42 7.56 -3.34 4.70
N TYR A 43 8.01 -2.62 5.74
CA TYR A 43 8.87 -3.15 6.77
C TYR A 43 8.18 -4.26 7.57
N ASP A 44 6.95 -4.03 8.02
CA ASP A 44 6.21 -5.00 8.83
C ASP A 44 5.95 -6.31 8.09
N PHE A 45 5.67 -6.22 6.80
CA PHE A 45 5.54 -7.41 5.97
C PHE A 45 6.86 -8.14 5.77
N SER A 46 7.96 -7.43 5.46
CA SER A 46 9.26 -8.05 5.23
C SER A 46 9.86 -8.65 6.51
N SER A 47 9.69 -7.99 7.64
CA SER A 47 10.18 -8.45 8.94
C SER A 47 9.51 -9.74 9.38
N LEU A 48 8.18 -9.86 9.24
CA LEU A 48 7.48 -11.10 9.54
C LEU A 48 7.77 -12.19 8.51
N ALA A 49 7.80 -11.87 7.23
CA ALA A 49 8.10 -12.85 6.19
C ALA A 49 9.44 -13.55 6.43
N PHE A 50 10.45 -12.82 6.94
CA PHE A 50 11.71 -13.40 7.39
C PHE A 50 11.53 -14.27 8.64
N GLY A 51 10.77 -13.77 9.62
CA GLY A 51 10.63 -14.44 10.93
C GLY A 51 9.70 -15.65 10.93
N ILE A 52 8.89 -15.85 9.89
CA ILE A 52 7.77 -16.80 9.91
C ILE A 52 8.22 -18.26 10.12
N THR A 53 9.37 -18.66 9.58
CA THR A 53 9.92 -20.01 9.79
C THR A 53 10.32 -20.24 11.24
N ALA A 54 11.00 -19.26 11.85
CA ALA A 54 11.38 -19.33 13.27
C ALA A 54 10.17 -19.29 14.21
N ILE A 55 9.14 -18.51 13.87
CA ILE A 55 7.85 -18.47 14.58
C ILE A 55 7.15 -19.81 14.48
N GLN A 56 7.13 -20.41 13.29
CA GLN A 56 6.53 -21.74 13.04
C GLN A 56 7.20 -22.83 13.88
N GLU A 57 8.53 -22.82 13.91
CA GLU A 57 9.30 -23.78 14.73
C GLU A 57 9.10 -23.54 16.23
N GLN A 58 9.16 -22.29 16.69
CA GLN A 58 9.06 -21.94 18.10
C GLN A 58 7.69 -22.27 18.70
N PHE A 59 6.60 -22.01 17.97
CA PHE A 59 5.23 -22.24 18.45
C PHE A 59 4.61 -23.54 17.93
N GLY A 60 5.33 -24.34 17.10
CA GLY A 60 4.82 -25.58 16.55
C GLY A 60 3.62 -25.38 15.61
N LEU A 61 3.64 -24.31 14.80
CA LEU A 61 2.48 -23.93 14.00
C LEU A 61 2.23 -24.90 12.84
N SER A 62 0.96 -25.27 12.64
CA SER A 62 0.52 -25.90 11.40
C SER A 62 0.56 -24.92 10.23
N GLY A 63 0.49 -25.41 8.97
CA GLY A 63 0.40 -24.55 7.78
C GLY A 63 -0.79 -23.57 7.85
N PHE A 64 -1.94 -24.02 8.39
CA PHE A 64 -3.10 -23.14 8.60
C PHE A 64 -2.81 -22.02 9.61
N MET A 65 -2.23 -22.34 10.76
CA MET A 65 -1.90 -21.35 11.78
C MET A 65 -0.83 -20.36 11.29
N THR A 66 0.17 -20.85 10.55
CA THR A 66 1.16 -20.00 9.88
C THR A 66 0.49 -19.02 8.91
N GLY A 67 -0.45 -19.52 8.12
CA GLY A 67 -1.26 -18.68 7.24
C GLY A 67 -2.10 -17.65 8.00
N LEU A 68 -2.69 -18.04 9.14
CA LEU A 68 -3.50 -17.14 9.97
C LEU A 68 -2.65 -16.02 10.61
N VAL A 69 -1.45 -16.33 11.09
CA VAL A 69 -0.48 -15.33 11.56
C VAL A 69 -0.15 -14.34 10.46
N ASN A 70 0.11 -14.82 9.23
CA ASN A 70 0.39 -13.93 8.10
C ASN A 70 -0.84 -13.10 7.69
N ALA A 71 -2.03 -13.69 7.68
CA ALA A 71 -3.26 -13.05 7.22
C ALA A 71 -3.87 -12.07 8.25
N SER A 72 -3.56 -12.21 9.53
CA SER A 72 -4.20 -11.44 10.62
C SER A 72 -4.06 -9.92 10.44
N ILE A 73 -2.94 -9.44 9.91
CA ILE A 73 -2.74 -8.03 9.57
C ILE A 73 -3.72 -7.57 8.46
N MET A 74 -3.99 -8.42 7.46
CA MET A 74 -4.93 -8.09 6.38
C MET A 74 -6.36 -8.04 6.87
N VAL A 75 -6.74 -8.89 7.83
CA VAL A 75 -8.06 -8.84 8.47
C VAL A 75 -8.24 -7.50 9.20
N GLY A 76 -7.26 -7.09 9.98
CA GLY A 76 -7.23 -5.77 10.61
C GLY A 76 -7.30 -4.63 9.59
N ALA A 77 -6.56 -4.74 8.50
CA ALA A 77 -6.50 -3.72 7.46
C ALA A 77 -7.82 -3.56 6.68
N VAL A 78 -8.60 -4.63 6.49
CA VAL A 78 -9.97 -4.52 5.94
C VAL A 78 -10.84 -3.68 6.87
N ILE A 79 -10.79 -3.94 8.17
CA ILE A 79 -11.58 -3.21 9.16
C ILE A 79 -11.14 -1.75 9.23
N GLY A 80 -9.82 -1.49 9.31
CA GLY A 80 -9.25 -0.15 9.31
C GLY A 80 -9.67 0.65 8.06
N ALA A 81 -9.62 0.05 6.88
CA ALA A 81 -10.01 0.69 5.63
C ALA A 81 -11.52 0.96 5.52
N LEU A 82 -12.37 0.03 5.99
CA LEU A 82 -13.82 0.20 5.96
C LEU A 82 -14.30 1.36 6.85
N PHE A 83 -13.71 1.48 8.02
CA PHE A 83 -14.07 2.53 8.97
C PHE A 83 -13.23 3.80 8.80
N GLY A 84 -12.05 3.70 8.17
CA GLY A 84 -11.08 4.79 8.04
C GLY A 84 -11.67 6.05 7.42
N GLY A 85 -12.39 5.92 6.31
CA GLY A 85 -13.05 7.07 5.66
C GLY A 85 -14.03 7.80 6.59
N TYR A 86 -14.89 7.05 7.29
CA TYR A 86 -15.84 7.63 8.25
C TYR A 86 -15.13 8.31 9.42
N LEU A 87 -14.07 7.68 9.94
CA LEU A 87 -13.30 8.22 11.05
C LEU A 87 -12.52 9.49 10.63
N VAL A 88 -11.98 9.53 9.40
CA VAL A 88 -11.32 10.71 8.83
C VAL A 88 -12.26 11.90 8.77
N ASP A 89 -13.47 11.69 8.26
CA ASP A 89 -14.46 12.77 8.15
C ASP A 89 -14.91 13.30 9.52
N ARG A 90 -14.98 12.41 10.52
CA ARG A 90 -15.47 12.75 11.87
C ARG A 90 -14.41 13.36 12.77
N PHE A 91 -13.19 12.79 12.78
CA PHE A 91 -12.15 13.15 13.75
C PHE A 91 -11.03 14.00 13.16
N GLY A 92 -11.00 14.16 11.84
CA GLY A 92 -9.95 14.86 11.13
C GLY A 92 -8.83 13.95 10.64
N ARG A 93 -8.08 14.47 9.67
CA ARG A 93 -7.03 13.69 9.00
C ARG A 93 -5.78 13.56 9.86
N TYR A 94 -5.39 14.67 10.51
CA TYR A 94 -4.19 14.70 11.37
C TYR A 94 -4.29 13.70 12.52
N LYS A 95 -5.42 13.68 13.24
CA LYS A 95 -5.59 12.80 14.41
C LYS A 95 -5.50 11.33 14.03
N LEU A 96 -6.12 10.94 12.92
CA LEU A 96 -6.06 9.56 12.46
C LEU A 96 -4.69 9.19 11.91
N PHE A 97 -4.01 10.14 11.25
CA PHE A 97 -2.65 9.96 10.76
C PHE A 97 -1.59 9.90 11.88
N MET A 98 -1.94 10.31 13.07
CA MET A 98 -1.14 10.10 14.28
C MET A 98 -1.51 8.78 14.96
N ALA A 99 -2.80 8.42 14.97
CA ALA A 99 -3.29 7.20 15.60
C ALA A 99 -2.76 5.94 14.90
N ASP A 100 -2.65 5.93 13.57
CA ASP A 100 -2.11 4.80 12.82
C ASP A 100 -0.69 4.45 13.28
N MET A 101 0.19 5.45 13.44
CA MET A 101 1.56 5.23 13.91
C MET A 101 1.60 4.73 15.37
N VAL A 102 0.66 5.15 16.21
CA VAL A 102 0.54 4.59 17.58
C VAL A 102 0.16 3.11 17.52
N PHE A 103 -0.76 2.72 16.62
CA PHE A 103 -1.08 1.30 16.40
C PHE A 103 0.16 0.51 15.98
N PHE A 104 0.99 1.05 15.06
CA PHE A 104 2.23 0.40 14.65
C PHE A 104 3.22 0.23 15.81
N VAL A 105 3.48 1.28 16.60
CA VAL A 105 4.41 1.22 17.75
C VAL A 105 3.96 0.18 18.77
N VAL A 106 2.70 0.25 19.19
CA VAL A 106 2.15 -0.65 20.19
C VAL A 106 2.14 -2.09 19.69
N ALA A 107 1.72 -2.29 18.45
CA ALA A 107 1.63 -3.62 17.86
C ALA A 107 3.01 -4.24 17.61
N ALA A 108 4.00 -3.48 17.14
CA ALA A 108 5.36 -3.99 16.92
C ALA A 108 5.99 -4.47 18.25
N ILE A 109 5.85 -3.69 19.32
CA ILE A 109 6.30 -4.09 20.66
C ILE A 109 5.52 -5.32 21.14
N GLY A 110 4.20 -5.31 21.00
CA GLY A 110 3.34 -6.43 21.40
C GLY A 110 3.66 -7.74 20.66
N CYS A 111 3.94 -7.67 19.35
CA CYS A 111 4.39 -8.81 18.56
C CYS A 111 5.74 -9.35 19.07
N ALA A 112 6.69 -8.47 19.38
CA ALA A 112 8.02 -8.86 19.84
C ALA A 112 7.99 -9.61 21.19
N VAL A 113 7.09 -9.23 22.10
CA VAL A 113 6.96 -9.83 23.42
C VAL A 113 5.90 -10.94 23.49
N SER A 114 5.29 -11.33 22.39
CA SER A 114 4.21 -12.31 22.34
C SER A 114 4.65 -13.66 22.91
N PRO A 115 3.97 -14.19 23.91
CA PRO A 115 4.30 -15.48 24.53
C PRO A 115 3.78 -16.68 23.71
N ASN A 116 2.77 -16.48 22.87
CA ASN A 116 2.15 -17.52 22.05
C ASN A 116 1.59 -16.92 20.75
N GLU A 117 1.14 -17.79 19.85
CA GLU A 117 0.61 -17.44 18.52
C GLU A 117 -0.64 -16.57 18.58
N TRP A 118 -1.52 -16.78 19.57
CA TRP A 118 -2.78 -16.03 19.67
C TRP A 118 -2.55 -14.56 20.02
N VAL A 119 -1.61 -14.30 20.92
CA VAL A 119 -1.20 -12.93 21.27
C VAL A 119 -0.51 -12.27 20.09
N LEU A 120 0.32 -13.02 19.36
CA LEU A 120 0.94 -12.54 18.13
C LEU A 120 -0.12 -12.16 17.08
N ILE A 121 -1.11 -13.04 16.84
CA ILE A 121 -2.24 -12.78 15.92
C ILE A 121 -3.01 -11.53 16.36
N ALA A 122 -3.29 -11.36 17.65
CA ALA A 122 -4.02 -10.21 18.16
C ALA A 122 -3.26 -8.89 17.90
N PHE A 123 -1.96 -8.84 18.17
CA PHE A 123 -1.17 -7.63 17.90
C PHE A 123 -0.98 -7.38 16.42
N ARG A 124 -0.84 -8.41 15.59
CA ARG A 124 -0.83 -8.27 14.14
C ARG A 124 -2.16 -7.75 13.60
N PHE A 125 -3.27 -8.17 14.15
CA PHE A 125 -4.59 -7.63 13.83
C PHE A 125 -4.70 -6.14 14.18
N VAL A 126 -4.23 -5.74 15.38
CA VAL A 126 -4.17 -4.33 15.79
C VAL A 126 -3.28 -3.51 14.84
N MET A 127 -2.12 -4.04 14.48
CA MET A 127 -1.22 -3.43 13.48
C MET A 127 -1.94 -3.23 12.14
N GLY A 128 -2.70 -4.24 11.71
CA GLY A 128 -3.51 -4.19 10.50
C GLY A 128 -4.54 -3.06 10.51
N ILE A 129 -5.17 -2.76 11.65
CA ILE A 129 -6.08 -1.61 11.76
C ILE A 129 -5.32 -0.32 11.40
N GLY A 130 -4.09 -0.14 11.90
CA GLY A 130 -3.21 0.97 11.52
C GLY A 130 -2.94 1.02 10.00
N VAL A 131 -2.52 -0.09 9.39
CA VAL A 131 -2.32 -0.25 7.94
C VAL A 131 -3.56 0.16 7.14
N GLY A 132 -4.75 -0.24 7.62
CA GLY A 132 -6.02 0.08 6.96
C GLY A 132 -6.39 1.55 7.07
N LEU A 133 -6.02 2.23 8.15
CA LEU A 133 -6.25 3.65 8.36
C LEU A 133 -5.28 4.52 7.55
N ASP A 134 -4.00 4.13 7.42
CA ASP A 134 -2.96 4.95 6.80
C ASP A 134 -3.27 5.29 5.34
N LEU A 135 -3.66 4.31 4.53
CA LEU A 135 -3.85 4.49 3.09
C LEU A 135 -4.92 5.54 2.72
N PRO A 136 -6.15 5.51 3.27
CA PRO A 136 -7.15 6.55 3.00
C PRO A 136 -6.68 7.94 3.41
N VAL A 137 -5.99 8.05 4.54
CA VAL A 137 -5.47 9.32 5.07
C VAL A 137 -4.33 9.85 4.20
N ALA A 138 -3.35 9.00 3.87
CA ALA A 138 -2.23 9.36 3.01
C ALA A 138 -2.71 9.81 1.62
N MET A 139 -3.67 9.11 1.03
CA MET A 139 -4.24 9.47 -0.28
C MET A 139 -5.04 10.78 -0.22
N ALA A 140 -5.73 11.07 0.88
CA ALA A 140 -6.41 12.34 1.08
C ALA A 140 -5.40 13.50 1.17
N PHE A 141 -4.32 13.35 1.94
CA PHE A 141 -3.23 14.33 1.98
C PHE A 141 -2.57 14.51 0.61
N LEU A 142 -2.22 13.43 -0.07
CA LEU A 142 -1.61 13.50 -1.40
C LEU A 142 -2.52 14.19 -2.42
N ALA A 143 -3.84 13.97 -2.37
CA ALA A 143 -4.79 14.61 -3.27
C ALA A 143 -4.87 16.13 -3.08
N GLU A 144 -4.80 16.61 -1.83
CA GLU A 144 -4.79 18.04 -1.51
C GLU A 144 -3.51 18.74 -1.99
N PHE A 145 -2.37 18.07 -1.85
CA PHE A 145 -1.07 18.63 -2.22
C PHE A 145 -0.66 18.36 -3.67
N SER A 146 -1.34 17.43 -4.39
CA SER A 146 -0.97 17.02 -5.76
C SER A 146 -1.74 17.75 -6.87
N LYS A 147 -2.53 18.77 -6.58
CA LYS A 147 -3.16 19.63 -7.62
C LYS A 147 -2.16 20.34 -8.54
N LEU A 148 -0.88 19.91 -8.49
CA LEU A 148 0.25 20.45 -9.22
C LEU A 148 0.52 19.73 -10.54
N LYS A 149 0.42 20.49 -11.63
CA LYS A 149 1.07 20.34 -12.95
C LYS A 149 0.73 19.10 -13.80
N GLY A 150 -0.12 19.33 -14.81
CA GLY A 150 -0.13 18.60 -16.09
C GLY A 150 -0.86 17.24 -16.09
N LYS A 151 -1.87 17.13 -16.95
CA LYS A 151 -2.62 15.89 -17.20
C LYS A 151 -1.73 14.77 -17.81
N GLU A 152 -0.61 15.13 -18.43
CA GLU A 152 0.21 14.24 -19.26
C GLU A 152 0.95 13.12 -18.54
N ASN A 153 1.18 13.22 -17.20
CA ASN A 153 1.97 12.26 -16.43
C ASN A 153 1.18 11.55 -15.31
N ARG A 154 -0.14 11.42 -15.47
CA ARG A 154 -1.03 10.93 -14.41
C ARG A 154 -0.74 9.48 -14.01
N SER A 155 -0.63 8.58 -14.99
CA SER A 155 -0.31 7.16 -14.74
C SER A 155 1.07 6.97 -14.15
N GLN A 156 2.06 7.75 -14.59
CA GLN A 156 3.41 7.72 -14.04
C GLN A 156 3.43 8.11 -12.55
N ARG A 157 2.68 9.16 -12.18
CA ARG A 157 2.62 9.60 -10.77
C ARG A 157 1.91 8.58 -9.89
N VAL A 158 0.83 7.99 -10.39
CA VAL A 158 0.13 6.93 -9.66
C VAL A 158 1.07 5.75 -9.45
N ASN A 159 1.89 5.38 -10.46
CA ASN A 159 2.82 4.24 -10.34
C ASN A 159 4.03 4.49 -9.43
N ALA A 160 4.31 5.74 -9.01
CA ALA A 160 5.46 6.06 -8.17
C ALA A 160 5.44 5.35 -6.79
N TRP A 161 4.27 4.87 -6.33
CA TRP A 161 4.17 4.09 -5.11
C TRP A 161 4.91 2.75 -5.19
N SER A 162 4.97 2.12 -6.38
CA SER A 162 5.54 0.79 -6.54
C SER A 162 7.06 0.75 -6.27
N PRO A 163 7.92 1.57 -6.91
CA PRO A 163 9.34 1.58 -6.55
C PRO A 163 9.58 1.98 -5.09
N ALA A 164 8.76 2.86 -4.51
CA ALA A 164 8.86 3.21 -3.09
C ALA A 164 8.57 2.02 -2.18
N TRP A 165 7.55 1.21 -2.49
CA TRP A 165 7.22 -0.01 -1.76
C TRP A 165 8.38 -1.03 -1.78
N TYR A 166 8.93 -1.32 -2.96
CA TYR A 166 10.02 -2.32 -3.08
C TYR A 166 11.33 -1.82 -2.48
N PHE A 167 11.62 -0.53 -2.60
CA PHE A 167 12.74 0.09 -1.89
C PHE A 167 12.58 -0.07 -0.37
N ALA A 168 11.42 0.23 0.17
CA ALA A 168 11.13 0.09 1.59
C ALA A 168 11.21 -1.37 2.07
N THR A 169 10.65 -2.32 1.29
CA THR A 169 10.77 -3.76 1.55
C THR A 169 12.25 -4.19 1.58
N GLY A 170 13.02 -3.75 0.59
CA GLY A 170 14.45 -4.04 0.52
C GLY A 170 15.24 -3.45 1.69
N MET A 171 14.93 -2.23 2.11
CA MET A 171 15.51 -1.64 3.32
C MET A 171 15.14 -2.42 4.58
N GLY A 172 13.93 -3.01 4.64
CA GLY A 172 13.56 -3.96 5.68
C GLY A 172 14.54 -5.14 5.75
N TYR A 173 14.88 -5.74 4.60
CA TYR A 173 15.88 -6.84 4.56
C TYR A 173 17.31 -6.37 4.88
N VAL A 174 17.68 -5.10 4.59
CA VAL A 174 18.95 -4.52 5.06
C VAL A 174 19.00 -4.51 6.58
N ILE A 175 17.92 -4.07 7.23
CA ILE A 175 17.81 -4.05 8.70
C ILE A 175 17.90 -5.47 9.26
N VAL A 176 17.19 -6.43 8.66
CA VAL A 176 17.25 -7.86 9.02
C VAL A 176 18.69 -8.37 8.91
N LEU A 177 19.39 -8.05 7.82
CA LEU A 177 20.79 -8.48 7.61
C LEU A 177 21.72 -7.89 8.67
N ILE A 178 21.59 -6.60 8.97
CA ILE A 178 22.40 -5.94 10.00
C ILE A 178 22.19 -6.62 11.37
N ILE A 179 20.94 -6.84 11.76
CA ILE A 179 20.60 -7.50 13.03
C ILE A 179 21.14 -8.95 13.04
N PHE A 180 20.99 -9.69 11.94
CA PHE A 180 21.47 -11.06 11.80
C PHE A 180 23.00 -11.17 11.97
N ILE A 181 23.77 -10.23 11.41
CA ILE A 181 25.23 -10.24 11.48
C ILE A 181 25.74 -9.75 12.86
N THR A 182 25.01 -8.81 13.47
CA THR A 182 25.44 -8.22 14.76
C THR A 182 25.03 -9.06 15.97
N LEU A 183 23.97 -9.87 15.83
CA LEU A 183 23.47 -10.71 16.92
C LEU A 183 24.32 -11.98 17.05
N PRO A 184 24.80 -12.35 18.27
CA PRO A 184 25.51 -13.60 18.50
C PRO A 184 24.66 -14.81 18.07
N TYR A 185 25.30 -15.83 17.49
CA TYR A 185 24.63 -17.02 16.96
C TYR A 185 23.71 -17.71 17.99
N GLU A 186 24.11 -17.73 19.26
CA GLU A 186 23.36 -18.31 20.38
C GLU A 186 22.00 -17.61 20.61
N GLN A 187 21.88 -16.36 20.16
CA GLN A 187 20.67 -15.54 20.28
C GLN A 187 19.79 -15.53 19.03
N HIS A 188 20.14 -16.27 17.99
CA HIS A 188 19.36 -16.29 16.75
C HIS A 188 17.93 -16.83 16.94
N ALA A 189 17.67 -17.59 18.00
CA ALA A 189 16.32 -18.03 18.35
C ALA A 189 15.34 -16.85 18.63
N ILE A 190 15.86 -15.71 19.12
CA ILE A 190 15.05 -14.51 19.39
C ILE A 190 15.15 -13.47 18.27
N LEU A 191 15.90 -13.75 17.20
CA LEU A 191 16.15 -12.82 16.11
C LEU A 191 14.84 -12.22 15.52
N TRP A 192 13.86 -13.08 15.27
CA TRP A 192 12.57 -12.64 14.73
C TRP A 192 11.86 -11.62 15.64
N ARG A 193 11.98 -11.78 16.98
CA ARG A 193 11.39 -10.86 17.95
C ARG A 193 12.04 -9.48 17.88
N ILE A 194 13.37 -9.45 17.74
CA ILE A 194 14.14 -8.22 17.63
C ILE A 194 13.80 -7.54 16.31
N VAL A 195 13.75 -8.29 15.20
CA VAL A 195 13.42 -7.76 13.86
C VAL A 195 12.01 -7.18 13.84
N VAL A 196 11.01 -7.90 14.34
CA VAL A 196 9.63 -7.40 14.35
C VAL A 196 9.50 -6.21 15.33
N GLY A 197 10.10 -6.30 16.52
CA GLY A 197 10.07 -5.22 17.51
C GLY A 197 10.78 -3.94 17.07
N PHE A 198 11.84 -4.07 16.26
CA PHE A 198 12.54 -2.93 15.70
C PHE A 198 11.62 -2.03 14.84
N GLY A 199 10.52 -2.58 14.30
CA GLY A 199 9.49 -1.79 13.60
C GLY A 199 8.92 -0.64 14.43
N ALA A 200 8.94 -0.74 15.77
CA ALA A 200 8.53 0.35 16.65
C ALA A 200 9.44 1.60 16.52
N VAL A 201 10.73 1.43 16.18
CA VAL A 201 11.69 2.53 16.09
C VAL A 201 11.36 3.47 14.93
N PRO A 202 11.30 3.01 13.65
CA PRO A 202 10.93 3.90 12.56
C PRO A 202 9.50 4.42 12.68
N ALA A 203 8.54 3.63 13.24
CA ALA A 203 7.19 4.11 13.51
C ALA A 203 7.18 5.28 14.50
N LEU A 204 7.96 5.20 15.58
CA LEU A 204 8.12 6.29 16.54
C LEU A 204 8.77 7.52 15.91
N ILE A 205 9.79 7.33 15.07
CA ILE A 205 10.42 8.44 14.33
C ILE A 205 9.39 9.13 13.43
N VAL A 206 8.64 8.36 12.65
CA VAL A 206 7.57 8.91 11.77
C VAL A 206 6.52 9.64 12.60
N LEU A 207 6.09 9.08 13.73
CA LEU A 207 5.13 9.70 14.65
C LEU A 207 5.62 11.07 15.14
N LEU A 208 6.87 11.14 15.61
CA LEU A 208 7.47 12.38 16.13
C LEU A 208 7.65 13.43 15.03
N VAL A 209 8.07 13.01 13.84
CA VAL A 209 8.24 13.90 12.69
C VAL A 209 6.87 14.38 12.19
N ARG A 210 5.85 13.51 12.08
CA ARG A 210 4.48 13.89 11.74
C ARG A 210 3.95 14.94 12.75
N ARG A 211 4.13 14.71 14.04
CA ARG A 211 3.73 15.67 15.09
C ARG A 211 4.35 17.06 14.92
N ARG A 212 5.59 17.13 14.40
CA ARG A 212 6.32 18.40 14.22
C ARG A 212 5.91 19.15 12.95
N TYR A 213 5.59 18.44 11.87
CA TYR A 213 5.46 19.04 10.54
C TYR A 213 4.06 19.00 9.95
N LEU A 214 3.17 18.15 10.46
CA LEU A 214 1.79 18.07 9.99
C LEU A 214 0.85 18.87 10.88
N ALA A 215 -0.17 19.44 10.25
CA ALA A 215 -1.33 20.05 10.88
C ALA A 215 -2.61 19.50 10.29
N GLU A 216 -3.74 19.83 10.89
CA GLU A 216 -5.05 19.45 10.33
C GLU A 216 -5.30 20.18 9.01
N SER A 217 -6.13 19.59 8.15
CA SER A 217 -6.50 20.18 6.87
C SER A 217 -7.29 21.48 7.08
N PRO A 218 -6.89 22.60 6.45
CA PRO A 218 -7.68 23.82 6.49
C PRO A 218 -9.09 23.64 5.93
N GLU A 219 -9.25 22.83 4.88
CA GLU A 219 -10.55 22.50 4.28
C GLU A 219 -11.44 21.77 5.27
N TRP A 220 -10.87 20.79 6.01
CA TRP A 220 -11.62 20.05 7.02
C TRP A 220 -12.04 20.94 8.19
N LEU A 221 -11.13 21.80 8.71
CA LEU A 221 -11.44 22.76 9.77
C LEU A 221 -12.56 23.71 9.35
N ALA A 222 -12.50 24.23 8.13
CA ALA A 222 -13.54 25.09 7.58
C ALA A 222 -14.91 24.41 7.50
N ASN A 223 -14.93 23.15 7.05
CA ASN A 223 -16.15 22.35 6.96
C ASN A 223 -16.74 21.99 8.35
N GLN A 224 -15.90 21.99 9.40
CA GLN A 224 -16.34 21.87 10.80
C GLN A 224 -16.77 23.21 11.43
N GLY A 225 -16.70 24.31 10.68
CA GLY A 225 -17.02 25.66 11.15
C GLY A 225 -15.88 26.39 11.87
N ASP A 226 -14.70 25.77 11.96
CA ASP A 226 -13.51 26.39 12.58
C ASP A 226 -12.68 27.16 11.53
N LEU A 227 -13.22 28.29 11.07
CA LEU A 227 -12.52 29.20 10.15
C LEU A 227 -11.26 29.81 10.77
N ARG A 228 -11.23 29.99 12.11
CA ARG A 228 -10.04 30.52 12.80
C ARG A 228 -8.88 29.53 12.73
N GLY A 229 -9.13 28.30 13.10
CA GLY A 229 -8.15 27.21 13.00
C GLY A 229 -7.65 27.02 11.57
N ALA A 230 -8.55 27.07 10.57
CA ALA A 230 -8.21 26.97 9.17
C ALA A 230 -7.24 28.10 8.72
N VAL A 231 -7.54 29.36 9.05
CA VAL A 231 -6.67 30.52 8.73
C VAL A 231 -5.33 30.41 9.44
N GLU A 232 -5.29 29.97 10.70
CA GLU A 232 -4.04 29.79 11.45
C GLU A 232 -3.15 28.73 10.80
N VAL A 233 -3.71 27.59 10.36
CA VAL A 233 -2.97 26.56 9.64
C VAL A 233 -2.47 27.09 8.28
N MET A 234 -3.29 27.83 7.54
CA MET A 234 -2.88 28.46 6.28
C MET A 234 -1.69 29.41 6.46
N ARG A 235 -1.67 30.20 7.54
CA ARG A 235 -0.55 31.10 7.88
C ARG A 235 0.69 30.32 8.30
N SER A 236 0.57 29.43 9.27
CA SER A 236 1.72 28.78 9.94
C SER A 236 2.34 27.65 9.10
N HIS A 237 1.52 26.88 8.37
CA HIS A 237 1.97 25.70 7.62
C HIS A 237 2.06 25.91 6.12
N HIS A 238 1.20 26.77 5.55
CA HIS A 238 1.22 27.07 4.11
C HIS A 238 1.91 28.39 3.77
N ASN A 239 2.32 29.18 4.77
CA ASN A 239 2.93 30.52 4.63
C ASN A 239 2.09 31.46 3.75
N LEU A 240 0.77 31.33 3.81
CA LEU A 240 -0.15 32.18 3.06
C LEU A 240 -0.49 33.46 3.87
N ASN A 241 -0.49 34.60 3.19
CA ASN A 241 -0.90 35.86 3.79
C ASN A 241 -2.42 36.00 3.71
N VAL A 242 -3.12 35.42 4.69
CA VAL A 242 -4.59 35.37 4.78
C VAL A 242 -5.05 35.97 6.11
N GLU A 243 -6.19 36.63 6.15
CA GLU A 243 -6.82 37.16 7.35
C GLU A 243 -8.27 36.73 7.47
N LEU A 244 -8.73 36.53 8.70
CA LEU A 244 -10.11 36.18 8.97
C LEU A 244 -10.96 37.45 8.89
N ALA A 245 -12.07 37.40 8.17
CA ALA A 245 -13.04 38.49 8.12
C ALA A 245 -13.57 38.83 9.51
N PRO A 246 -13.98 40.09 9.74
CA PRO A 246 -14.70 40.49 10.96
C PRO A 246 -15.91 39.57 11.23
N ALA A 247 -16.30 39.40 12.49
CA ALA A 247 -17.34 38.43 12.86
C ALA A 247 -18.69 38.68 12.15
N GLU A 248 -18.97 39.92 11.83
CA GLU A 248 -20.19 40.39 11.16
C GLU A 248 -20.25 40.03 9.68
N GLU A 249 -19.08 39.82 9.03
CA GLU A 249 -18.95 39.49 7.60
C GLU A 249 -18.75 37.99 7.34
N ARG A 250 -18.74 37.19 8.39
CA ARG A 250 -18.57 35.75 8.23
C ARG A 250 -19.88 35.11 7.84
N GLU A 251 -19.85 34.34 6.77
CA GLU A 251 -20.97 33.48 6.45
C GLU A 251 -21.18 32.48 7.60
N THR A 252 -22.41 32.37 8.07
CA THR A 252 -22.80 31.29 8.98
C THR A 252 -22.42 29.97 8.36
N PRO A 253 -21.79 29.04 9.10
CA PRO A 253 -21.43 27.75 8.55
C PRO A 253 -22.67 27.11 7.95
N VAL A 254 -22.77 27.10 6.64
CA VAL A 254 -23.73 26.24 5.97
C VAL A 254 -23.24 24.84 6.31
N ALA A 255 -23.98 24.16 7.20
CA ALA A 255 -23.73 22.76 7.53
C ALA A 255 -23.47 22.06 6.19
N SER A 256 -22.24 21.58 6.01
CA SER A 256 -21.75 20.93 4.78
C SER A 256 -22.92 20.19 4.15
N ALA A 257 -23.24 20.52 2.92
CA ALA A 257 -24.40 19.96 2.22
C ALA A 257 -24.45 18.48 2.54
N ALA A 258 -25.53 18.08 3.20
CA ALA A 258 -25.73 16.69 3.58
C ALA A 258 -25.40 15.84 2.34
N PRO A 259 -24.67 14.74 2.48
CA PRO A 259 -24.27 13.92 1.35
C PRO A 259 -25.52 13.75 0.47
N GLU A 260 -25.39 14.14 -0.80
CA GLU A 260 -26.50 14.09 -1.76
C GLU A 260 -27.33 12.85 -1.51
N LYS A 261 -28.66 12.98 -1.53
CA LYS A 261 -29.68 11.97 -1.16
C LYS A 261 -29.63 10.63 -1.93
N GLY A 262 -28.50 10.28 -2.53
CA GLY A 262 -28.19 8.94 -2.99
C GLY A 262 -27.55 8.18 -1.84
N GLY A 263 -28.25 7.22 -1.24
CA GLY A 263 -27.72 6.45 -0.12
C GLY A 263 -26.31 5.92 -0.43
N ARG A 264 -25.47 5.79 0.58
CA ARG A 264 -24.05 5.33 0.51
C ARG A 264 -23.82 4.11 -0.41
N TRP A 265 -24.85 3.32 -0.66
CA TRP A 265 -24.88 2.14 -1.52
C TRP A 265 -25.11 2.45 -3.01
N SER A 266 -25.65 3.61 -3.37
CA SER A 266 -25.93 3.97 -4.77
C SER A 266 -24.65 4.11 -5.59
N GLY A 267 -23.57 4.64 -5.00
CA GLY A 267 -22.28 4.74 -5.65
C GLY A 267 -21.64 3.37 -5.93
N PHE A 268 -21.80 2.40 -5.02
CA PHE A 268 -21.33 1.03 -5.28
C PHE A 268 -22.13 0.36 -6.40
N ALA A 269 -23.45 0.55 -6.44
CA ALA A 269 -24.28 0.03 -7.53
C ALA A 269 -23.90 0.66 -8.87
N GLU A 270 -23.54 1.94 -8.88
CA GLU A 270 -23.10 2.64 -10.09
C GLU A 270 -21.80 2.09 -10.68
N LEU A 271 -20.85 1.57 -9.88
CA LEU A 271 -19.65 0.89 -10.37
C LEU A 271 -19.98 -0.32 -11.27
N PHE A 272 -21.13 -0.96 -11.05
CA PHE A 272 -21.60 -2.12 -11.83
C PHE A 272 -22.64 -1.75 -12.90
N SER A 273 -22.90 -0.45 -13.11
CA SER A 273 -23.73 0.01 -14.21
C SER A 273 -23.16 -0.42 -15.57
N PRO A 274 -23.99 -0.50 -16.64
CA PRO A 274 -23.52 -0.87 -17.98
C PRO A 274 -22.31 -0.04 -18.47
N ARG A 275 -22.18 1.19 -17.99
CA ARG A 275 -21.11 2.12 -18.35
C ARG A 275 -19.77 1.74 -17.71
N TYR A 276 -19.76 1.35 -16.42
CA TYR A 276 -18.54 1.13 -15.64
C TYR A 276 -18.21 -0.34 -15.35
N ARG A 277 -19.18 -1.26 -15.48
CA ARG A 277 -19.03 -2.68 -15.09
C ARG A 277 -17.79 -3.35 -15.67
N VAL A 278 -17.49 -3.10 -16.95
CA VAL A 278 -16.33 -3.72 -17.64
C VAL A 278 -15.02 -3.18 -17.03
N ARG A 279 -14.93 -1.88 -16.78
CA ARG A 279 -13.77 -1.22 -16.14
C ARG A 279 -13.57 -1.73 -14.72
N THR A 280 -14.66 -1.87 -13.97
CA THR A 280 -14.67 -2.39 -12.59
C THR A 280 -14.19 -3.84 -12.57
N ILE A 281 -14.73 -4.70 -13.42
CA ILE A 281 -14.33 -6.12 -13.48
C ILE A 281 -12.83 -6.26 -13.81
N VAL A 282 -12.32 -5.52 -14.81
CA VAL A 282 -10.89 -5.57 -15.15
C VAL A 282 -10.01 -5.06 -14.01
N ALA A 283 -10.38 -3.94 -13.39
CA ALA A 283 -9.66 -3.41 -12.24
C ALA A 283 -9.59 -4.43 -11.09
N LEU A 284 -10.71 -5.11 -10.81
CA LEU A 284 -10.76 -6.17 -9.80
C LEU A 284 -9.92 -7.38 -10.21
N CYS A 285 -10.01 -7.86 -11.46
CA CYS A 285 -9.20 -8.98 -11.94
C CYS A 285 -7.70 -8.68 -11.82
N VAL A 286 -7.26 -7.50 -12.26
CA VAL A 286 -5.85 -7.10 -12.15
C VAL A 286 -5.42 -7.09 -10.67
N SER A 287 -6.23 -6.50 -9.79
CA SER A 287 -5.90 -6.42 -8.37
C SER A 287 -5.88 -7.78 -7.68
N VAL A 288 -6.88 -8.62 -7.91
CA VAL A 288 -6.98 -9.94 -7.29
C VAL A 288 -5.85 -10.86 -7.75
N PHE A 289 -5.67 -11.01 -9.07
CA PHE A 289 -4.68 -11.95 -9.59
C PHE A 289 -3.23 -11.50 -9.37
N SER A 290 -2.98 -10.18 -9.46
CA SER A 290 -1.69 -9.58 -9.11
C SER A 290 -1.34 -9.81 -7.64
N THR A 291 -2.29 -9.55 -6.74
CA THR A 291 -2.08 -9.66 -5.31
C THR A 291 -1.97 -11.11 -4.85
N PHE A 292 -2.75 -12.02 -5.44
CA PHE A 292 -2.64 -13.44 -5.12
C PHE A 292 -1.24 -13.97 -5.41
N GLY A 293 -0.71 -13.73 -6.61
CA GLY A 293 0.65 -14.10 -6.96
C GLY A 293 1.71 -13.40 -6.11
N TYR A 294 1.51 -12.10 -5.83
CA TYR A 294 2.43 -11.32 -5.00
C TYR A 294 2.56 -11.85 -3.57
N ASN A 295 1.44 -12.13 -2.90
CA ASN A 295 1.45 -12.64 -1.54
C ASN A 295 2.10 -14.04 -1.45
N ALA A 296 1.85 -14.89 -2.44
CA ALA A 296 2.45 -16.23 -2.50
C ALA A 296 3.97 -16.16 -2.72
N VAL A 297 4.45 -15.31 -3.63
CA VAL A 297 5.84 -15.26 -4.05
C VAL A 297 6.66 -14.24 -3.30
N ALA A 298 6.26 -12.97 -3.28
CA ALA A 298 7.08 -11.89 -2.72
C ALA A 298 7.15 -11.97 -1.19
N TYR A 299 6.02 -12.18 -0.52
CA TYR A 299 6.04 -12.46 0.93
C TYR A 299 6.47 -13.88 1.22
N GLY A 300 6.16 -14.82 0.34
CA GLY A 300 6.63 -16.20 0.43
C GLY A 300 8.11 -16.39 0.10
N THR A 301 8.82 -15.38 -0.44
CA THR A 301 10.23 -15.54 -0.87
C THR A 301 11.12 -16.12 0.23
N PRO A 302 11.16 -15.65 1.47
CA PRO A 302 11.97 -16.28 2.51
C PRO A 302 11.55 -17.72 2.79
N LEU A 303 10.25 -18.00 2.88
CA LEU A 303 9.71 -19.34 3.07
C LEU A 303 10.11 -20.25 1.90
N ILE A 304 9.97 -19.78 0.66
CA ILE A 304 10.35 -20.55 -0.55
C ILE A 304 11.82 -20.90 -0.52
N ILE A 305 12.70 -19.92 -0.29
CA ILE A 305 14.15 -20.11 -0.32
C ILE A 305 14.61 -21.02 0.83
N THR A 306 14.05 -20.84 2.03
CA THR A 306 14.44 -21.64 3.21
C THR A 306 13.84 -23.06 3.15
N THR A 307 12.54 -23.19 2.94
CA THR A 307 11.85 -24.50 3.09
C THR A 307 11.76 -25.29 1.80
N LEU A 308 11.52 -24.65 0.65
CA LEU A 308 11.39 -25.36 -0.62
C LEU A 308 12.73 -25.53 -1.33
N PHE A 309 13.66 -24.57 -1.18
CA PHE A 309 15.00 -24.65 -1.79
C PHE A 309 16.08 -25.11 -0.81
N HIS A 310 15.74 -25.32 0.47
CA HIS A 310 16.63 -25.78 1.53
C HIS A 310 17.90 -24.94 1.68
N GLN A 311 17.80 -23.61 1.53
CA GLN A 311 18.93 -22.72 1.65
C GLN A 311 19.09 -22.18 3.08
N THR A 312 20.32 -21.74 3.40
CA THR A 312 20.66 -21.19 4.71
C THR A 312 19.96 -19.82 4.95
N PRO A 313 19.73 -19.43 6.23
CA PRO A 313 19.14 -18.13 6.55
C PRO A 313 19.88 -16.94 5.91
N LEU A 314 21.22 -16.97 5.88
CA LEU A 314 22.02 -15.88 5.29
C LEU A 314 21.76 -15.76 3.77
N ILE A 315 21.74 -16.87 3.05
CA ILE A 315 21.44 -16.88 1.61
C ILE A 315 20.00 -16.37 1.40
N THR A 316 19.06 -16.77 2.24
CA THR A 316 17.67 -16.32 2.19
C THR A 316 17.55 -14.82 2.35
N ILE A 317 18.25 -14.22 3.32
CA ILE A 317 18.23 -12.76 3.54
C ILE A 317 18.84 -12.04 2.35
N ILE A 318 20.01 -12.47 1.88
CA ILE A 318 20.72 -11.82 0.76
C ILE A 318 19.89 -11.94 -0.54
N ALA A 319 19.35 -13.11 -0.83
CA ALA A 319 18.51 -13.30 -2.03
C ALA A 319 17.24 -12.44 -1.95
N SER A 320 16.55 -12.41 -0.81
CA SER A 320 15.36 -11.57 -0.61
C SER A 320 15.69 -10.07 -0.74
N LEU A 321 16.84 -9.65 -0.21
CA LEU A 321 17.35 -8.29 -0.36
C LEU A 321 17.58 -7.94 -1.83
N VAL A 322 18.32 -8.75 -2.56
CA VAL A 322 18.65 -8.52 -3.99
C VAL A 322 17.37 -8.51 -4.83
N ILE A 323 16.46 -9.46 -4.59
CA ILE A 323 15.20 -9.56 -5.31
C ILE A 323 14.35 -8.30 -5.10
N ASN A 324 14.16 -7.85 -3.87
CA ASN A 324 13.27 -6.73 -3.59
C ASN A 324 13.93 -5.37 -3.84
N LEU A 325 15.11 -5.10 -3.23
CA LEU A 325 15.81 -3.82 -3.39
C LEU A 325 16.35 -3.64 -4.81
N GLY A 326 16.93 -4.67 -5.39
CA GLY A 326 17.46 -4.62 -6.74
C GLY A 326 16.35 -4.70 -7.78
N PHE A 327 15.86 -5.91 -8.02
CA PHE A 327 14.94 -6.18 -9.12
C PHE A 327 13.55 -5.55 -8.92
N GLY A 328 13.00 -5.55 -7.70
CA GLY A 328 11.71 -4.93 -7.42
C GLY A 328 11.74 -3.42 -7.63
N THR A 329 12.73 -2.71 -7.06
CA THR A 329 12.87 -1.26 -7.24
C THR A 329 13.13 -0.89 -8.70
N LEU A 330 14.05 -1.60 -9.39
CA LEU A 330 14.32 -1.36 -10.81
C LEU A 330 13.11 -1.63 -11.68
N GLY A 331 12.37 -2.71 -11.42
CA GLY A 331 11.13 -3.02 -12.12
C GLY A 331 10.08 -1.92 -11.96
N GLY A 332 9.89 -1.43 -10.73
CA GLY A 332 9.00 -0.32 -10.42
C GLY A 332 9.38 0.98 -11.12
N LEU A 333 10.67 1.35 -11.10
CA LEU A 333 11.19 2.53 -11.78
C LEU A 333 11.02 2.44 -13.31
N LEU A 334 11.30 1.26 -13.89
CA LEU A 334 11.10 1.04 -15.31
C LEU A 334 9.61 1.14 -15.67
N GLY A 335 8.73 0.43 -14.95
CA GLY A 335 7.29 0.46 -15.18
C GLY A 335 6.72 1.87 -15.09
N MET A 336 7.13 2.63 -14.07
CA MET A 336 6.78 4.03 -13.91
C MET A 336 7.23 4.89 -15.11
N SER A 337 8.43 4.65 -15.64
CA SER A 337 9.00 5.44 -16.73
C SER A 337 8.32 5.20 -18.07
N ILE A 338 7.90 3.95 -18.32
CA ILE A 338 7.41 3.53 -19.65
C ILE A 338 5.87 3.53 -19.75
N VAL A 339 5.14 3.65 -18.62
CA VAL A 339 3.67 3.49 -18.62
C VAL A 339 2.95 4.49 -19.50
N ASN A 340 3.40 5.73 -19.55
CA ASN A 340 2.79 6.75 -20.41
C ASN A 340 3.01 6.47 -21.91
N ARG A 341 4.13 5.80 -22.27
CA ARG A 341 4.47 5.50 -23.67
C ARG A 341 3.76 4.25 -24.19
N PHE A 342 3.71 3.19 -23.38
CA PHE A 342 3.20 1.88 -23.80
C PHE A 342 1.76 1.62 -23.36
N GLY A 343 1.26 2.39 -22.43
CA GLY A 343 -0.06 2.23 -21.81
C GLY A 343 -0.07 1.20 -20.67
N THR A 344 -1.01 1.41 -19.74
CA THR A 344 -1.20 0.55 -18.55
C THR A 344 -1.53 -0.89 -18.95
N ARG A 345 -2.39 -1.08 -19.96
CA ARG A 345 -2.86 -2.41 -20.39
C ARG A 345 -1.72 -3.31 -20.90
N LYS A 346 -0.90 -2.81 -21.83
CA LYS A 346 0.19 -3.61 -22.44
C LYS A 346 1.23 -4.02 -21.41
N ILE A 347 1.63 -3.09 -20.54
CA ILE A 347 2.63 -3.36 -19.50
C ILE A 347 2.10 -4.37 -18.47
N THR A 348 0.83 -4.27 -18.08
CA THR A 348 0.18 -5.24 -17.19
C THR A 348 0.14 -6.63 -17.80
N LEU A 349 -0.23 -6.74 -19.09
CA LEU A 349 -0.28 -8.00 -19.82
C LEU A 349 1.10 -8.66 -19.89
N ILE A 350 2.13 -7.91 -20.32
CA ILE A 350 3.51 -8.38 -20.40
C ILE A 350 3.99 -8.85 -19.02
N GLY A 351 3.70 -8.06 -17.96
CA GLY A 351 4.06 -8.42 -16.60
C GLY A 351 3.44 -9.73 -16.15
N PHE A 352 2.15 -9.96 -16.40
CA PHE A 352 1.48 -11.21 -16.08
C PHE A 352 2.07 -12.41 -16.87
N VAL A 353 2.38 -12.23 -18.14
CA VAL A 353 3.01 -13.29 -18.95
C VAL A 353 4.39 -13.65 -18.40
N ILE A 354 5.23 -12.67 -18.07
CA ILE A 354 6.55 -12.93 -17.46
C ILE A 354 6.39 -13.68 -16.13
N GLN A 355 5.44 -13.30 -15.29
CA GLN A 355 5.16 -13.97 -14.02
C GLN A 355 4.74 -15.43 -14.22
N ALA A 356 3.83 -15.69 -15.17
CA ALA A 356 3.37 -17.04 -15.46
C ALA A 356 4.51 -17.93 -15.96
N VAL A 357 5.36 -17.40 -16.85
CA VAL A 357 6.55 -18.13 -17.36
C VAL A 357 7.54 -18.39 -16.23
N ALA A 358 7.84 -17.40 -15.40
CA ALA A 358 8.77 -17.55 -14.27
C ALA A 358 8.29 -18.62 -13.29
N LEU A 359 7.01 -18.64 -12.93
CA LEU A 359 6.43 -19.65 -12.05
C LEU A 359 6.38 -21.05 -12.71
N GLY A 360 6.09 -21.12 -14.01
CA GLY A 360 6.15 -22.36 -14.76
C GLY A 360 7.56 -22.97 -14.77
N ILE A 361 8.60 -22.14 -14.96
CA ILE A 361 9.99 -22.60 -14.89
C ILE A 361 10.33 -23.06 -13.46
N LEU A 362 9.91 -22.33 -12.41
CA LEU A 362 10.10 -22.75 -11.02
C LEU A 362 9.45 -24.11 -10.73
N ALA A 363 8.24 -24.32 -11.23
CA ALA A 363 7.54 -25.60 -11.07
C ALA A 363 8.26 -26.76 -11.79
N LEU A 364 8.87 -26.52 -12.96
CA LEU A 364 9.64 -27.49 -13.72
C LEU A 364 11.00 -27.78 -13.08
N VAL A 365 11.66 -26.78 -12.51
CA VAL A 365 12.94 -26.94 -11.81
C VAL A 365 12.80 -27.81 -10.55
N GLY A 366 11.65 -27.74 -9.90
CA GLY A 366 11.40 -28.47 -8.66
C GLY A 366 12.30 -28.01 -7.51
N ILE A 367 12.92 -28.95 -6.79
CA ILE A 367 13.90 -28.64 -5.74
C ILE A 367 15.24 -28.35 -6.41
N PRO A 368 15.72 -27.08 -6.40
CA PRO A 368 16.91 -26.71 -7.14
C PRO A 368 18.18 -27.18 -6.44
N ASN A 369 19.11 -27.76 -7.20
CA ASN A 369 20.43 -28.21 -6.73
C ASN A 369 21.55 -27.53 -7.54
N GLY A 370 22.67 -27.21 -6.92
CA GLY A 370 23.83 -26.66 -7.60
C GLY A 370 23.49 -25.38 -8.37
N ALA A 371 23.77 -25.33 -9.65
CA ALA A 371 23.54 -24.17 -10.52
C ALA A 371 22.03 -23.83 -10.68
N LEU A 372 21.13 -24.80 -10.49
CA LEU A 372 19.67 -24.57 -10.60
C LEU A 372 19.15 -23.65 -9.49
N VAL A 373 19.85 -23.53 -8.35
CA VAL A 373 19.48 -22.55 -7.30
C VAL A 373 19.56 -21.12 -7.87
N LEU A 374 20.57 -20.81 -8.67
CA LEU A 374 20.69 -19.50 -9.32
C LEU A 374 19.54 -19.27 -10.31
N VAL A 375 19.15 -20.28 -11.07
CA VAL A 375 18.00 -20.21 -11.99
C VAL A 375 16.72 -19.95 -11.20
N ALA A 376 16.49 -20.67 -10.10
CA ALA A 376 15.31 -20.48 -9.26
C ALA A 376 15.24 -19.08 -8.66
N VAL A 377 16.34 -18.57 -8.12
CA VAL A 377 16.42 -17.19 -7.59
C VAL A 377 16.22 -16.15 -8.70
N ALA A 378 16.77 -16.39 -9.90
CA ALA A 378 16.56 -15.52 -11.06
C ALA A 378 15.09 -15.48 -11.50
N MET A 379 14.37 -16.62 -11.44
CA MET A 379 12.93 -16.66 -11.74
C MET A 379 12.10 -15.94 -10.69
N LEU A 380 12.44 -16.04 -9.40
CA LEU A 380 11.81 -15.22 -8.35
C LEU A 380 12.08 -13.73 -8.58
N ALA A 381 13.30 -13.36 -8.96
CA ALA A 381 13.66 -12.00 -9.29
C ALA A 381 12.89 -11.48 -10.51
N ALA A 382 12.76 -12.30 -11.57
CA ALA A 382 11.98 -11.94 -12.76
C ALA A 382 10.49 -11.77 -12.44
N PHE A 383 9.94 -12.63 -11.57
CA PHE A 383 8.56 -12.48 -11.08
C PHE A 383 8.37 -11.15 -10.36
N VAL A 384 9.24 -10.82 -9.39
CA VAL A 384 9.14 -9.58 -8.59
C VAL A 384 9.38 -8.34 -9.46
N PHE A 385 10.34 -8.39 -10.38
CA PHE A 385 10.59 -7.33 -11.36
C PHE A 385 9.34 -7.05 -12.21
N ALA A 386 8.73 -8.10 -12.77
CA ALA A 386 7.52 -8.00 -13.58
C ALA A 386 6.31 -7.53 -12.75
N GLN A 387 6.21 -7.96 -11.49
CA GLN A 387 5.19 -7.49 -10.56
C GLN A 387 5.31 -6.00 -10.31
N ALA A 388 6.52 -5.55 -9.96
CA ALA A 388 6.79 -4.17 -9.60
C ALA A 388 6.59 -3.19 -10.76
N GLY A 389 6.96 -3.59 -11.97
CA GLY A 389 6.83 -2.74 -13.17
C GLY A 389 5.52 -2.91 -13.93
N GLY A 390 4.81 -4.00 -13.70
CA GLY A 390 3.62 -4.41 -14.44
C GLY A 390 2.35 -4.40 -13.60
N PRO A 391 1.74 -5.58 -13.36
CA PRO A 391 0.43 -5.68 -12.74
C PRO A 391 0.37 -5.07 -11.34
N GLY A 392 1.41 -5.24 -10.53
CA GLY A 392 1.47 -4.68 -9.18
C GLY A 392 1.45 -3.15 -9.17
N ALA A 393 2.26 -2.47 -10.00
CA ALA A 393 2.22 -1.03 -10.11
C ALA A 393 0.87 -0.54 -10.65
N ASN A 394 0.36 -1.20 -11.68
CA ASN A 394 -0.78 -0.75 -12.47
C ASN A 394 -2.14 -1.03 -11.82
N LEU A 395 -2.23 -1.88 -10.79
CA LEU A 395 -3.51 -2.09 -10.09
C LEU A 395 -4.12 -0.77 -9.57
N MET A 396 -3.28 0.16 -9.13
CA MET A 396 -3.73 1.50 -8.70
C MET A 396 -4.14 2.38 -9.88
N ASN A 397 -3.48 2.25 -11.04
CA ASN A 397 -3.91 2.95 -12.25
C ASN A 397 -5.33 2.51 -12.66
N TYR A 398 -5.60 1.20 -12.69
CA TYR A 398 -6.93 0.67 -12.97
C TYR A 398 -7.96 1.15 -11.95
N ALA A 399 -7.64 1.12 -10.66
CA ALA A 399 -8.55 1.54 -9.60
C ALA A 399 -8.82 3.06 -9.60
N THR A 400 -7.83 3.89 -10.01
CA THR A 400 -7.90 5.35 -9.87
C THR A 400 -8.36 6.04 -11.15
N LEU A 401 -7.85 5.59 -12.31
CA LEU A 401 -8.04 6.27 -13.60
C LEU A 401 -9.21 5.73 -14.41
N SER A 402 -9.90 4.68 -13.94
CA SER A 402 -11.07 4.11 -14.63
C SER A 402 -12.37 4.84 -14.31
N TYR A 403 -12.38 5.77 -13.34
CA TYR A 403 -13.58 6.43 -12.86
C TYR A 403 -13.46 7.95 -12.83
N PRO A 404 -14.57 8.70 -13.07
CA PRO A 404 -14.61 10.14 -12.87
C PRO A 404 -14.40 10.49 -11.39
N THR A 405 -14.06 11.76 -11.11
CA THR A 405 -13.68 12.22 -9.77
C THR A 405 -14.71 11.88 -8.70
N ARG A 406 -16.01 11.97 -9.02
CA ARG A 406 -17.12 11.67 -8.09
C ARG A 406 -17.19 10.20 -7.65
N LEU A 407 -16.79 9.25 -8.50
CA LEU A 407 -16.82 7.80 -8.22
C LEU A 407 -15.45 7.24 -7.83
N ARG A 408 -14.38 8.00 -8.04
CA ARG A 408 -12.99 7.55 -7.88
C ARG A 408 -12.72 7.02 -6.47
N GLY A 409 -13.14 7.75 -5.43
CA GLY A 409 -12.97 7.33 -4.03
C GLY A 409 -13.67 5.99 -3.73
N ILE A 410 -14.91 5.83 -4.20
CA ILE A 410 -15.67 4.58 -4.04
C ILE A 410 -15.01 3.44 -4.83
N GLY A 411 -14.57 3.70 -6.06
CA GLY A 411 -13.90 2.71 -6.91
C GLY A 411 -12.59 2.21 -6.31
N ILE A 412 -11.74 3.12 -5.80
CA ILE A 412 -10.49 2.77 -5.10
C ILE A 412 -10.80 1.97 -3.83
N GLY A 413 -11.71 2.45 -2.98
CA GLY A 413 -12.07 1.80 -1.73
C GLY A 413 -12.61 0.39 -1.94
N PHE A 414 -13.49 0.20 -2.91
CA PHE A 414 -14.03 -1.11 -3.26
C PHE A 414 -12.94 -2.05 -3.77
N ASN A 415 -12.11 -1.58 -4.71
CA ASN A 415 -11.00 -2.36 -5.25
C ASN A 415 -10.03 -2.79 -4.15
N GLN A 416 -9.65 -1.88 -3.25
CA GLN A 416 -8.75 -2.19 -2.12
C GLN A 416 -9.37 -3.18 -1.13
N SER A 417 -10.67 -3.10 -0.87
CA SER A 417 -11.36 -4.04 0.02
C SER A 417 -11.35 -5.46 -0.57
N VAL A 418 -11.66 -5.59 -1.86
CA VAL A 418 -11.61 -6.88 -2.56
C VAL A 418 -10.19 -7.44 -2.59
N LEU A 419 -9.20 -6.62 -2.95
CA LEU A 419 -7.79 -6.98 -2.94
C LEU A 419 -7.35 -7.54 -1.58
N ARG A 420 -7.69 -6.88 -0.47
CA ARG A 420 -7.33 -7.33 0.88
C ARG A 420 -8.04 -8.63 1.28
N ALA A 421 -9.30 -8.81 0.89
CA ALA A 421 -10.01 -10.06 1.11
C ALA A 421 -9.32 -11.24 0.41
N PHE A 422 -8.93 -11.07 -0.86
CA PHE A 422 -8.17 -12.10 -1.58
C PHE A 422 -6.72 -12.26 -1.08
N SER A 423 -6.11 -11.22 -0.50
CA SER A 423 -4.84 -11.34 0.19
C SER A 423 -4.92 -12.29 1.38
N ILE A 424 -6.00 -12.21 2.17
CA ILE A 424 -6.25 -13.13 3.30
C ILE A 424 -6.26 -14.57 2.80
N VAL A 425 -7.03 -14.83 1.73
CA VAL A 425 -7.11 -16.17 1.11
C VAL A 425 -5.73 -16.65 0.66
N SER A 426 -4.98 -15.82 -0.07
CA SER A 426 -3.65 -16.17 -0.56
C SER A 426 -2.66 -16.48 0.57
N LEU A 427 -2.62 -15.64 1.61
CA LEU A 427 -1.70 -15.79 2.74
C LEU A 427 -2.00 -17.04 3.59
N ILE A 428 -3.28 -17.45 3.67
CA ILE A 428 -3.66 -18.68 4.38
C ILE A 428 -3.38 -19.90 3.50
N MET A 429 -3.76 -19.84 2.23
CA MET A 429 -3.68 -21.02 1.34
C MET A 429 -2.24 -21.36 0.97
N PHE A 430 -1.36 -20.36 0.79
CA PHE A 430 0.00 -20.62 0.31
C PHE A 430 0.82 -21.55 1.23
N PRO A 431 0.92 -21.33 2.56
CA PRO A 431 1.67 -22.25 3.43
C PRO A 431 1.08 -23.67 3.44
N ILE A 432 -0.26 -23.79 3.38
CA ILE A 432 -0.95 -25.09 3.33
C ILE A 432 -0.57 -25.85 2.05
N LEU A 433 -0.68 -25.18 0.91
CA LEU A 433 -0.36 -25.76 -0.40
C LEU A 433 1.13 -26.07 -0.54
N ALA A 434 2.01 -25.19 -0.03
CA ALA A 434 3.44 -25.40 -0.04
C ALA A 434 3.84 -26.61 0.80
N ALA A 435 3.22 -26.80 1.97
CA ALA A 435 3.45 -27.97 2.83
C ALA A 435 2.97 -29.29 2.19
N SER A 436 1.87 -29.27 1.44
CA SER A 436 1.28 -30.47 0.83
C SER A 436 1.87 -30.83 -0.52
N LEU A 437 2.23 -29.85 -1.34
CA LEU A 437 2.64 -30.02 -2.75
C LEU A 437 4.14 -29.75 -2.99
N GLY A 438 4.85 -29.21 -1.98
CA GLY A 438 6.22 -28.76 -2.16
C GLY A 438 6.32 -27.73 -3.29
N THR A 439 7.30 -27.90 -4.18
CA THR A 439 7.50 -27.03 -5.34
C THR A 439 6.37 -27.10 -6.38
N GLY A 440 5.52 -28.12 -6.33
CA GLY A 440 4.30 -28.22 -7.17
C GLY A 440 3.31 -27.07 -6.93
N VAL A 441 3.40 -26.37 -5.79
CA VAL A 441 2.60 -25.18 -5.50
C VAL A 441 2.73 -24.09 -6.57
N PHE A 442 3.87 -24.00 -7.24
CA PHE A 442 4.10 -22.99 -8.29
C PHE A 442 3.18 -23.15 -9.50
N TRP A 443 2.71 -24.36 -9.82
CA TRP A 443 1.69 -24.56 -10.86
C TRP A 443 0.37 -23.90 -10.49
N ILE A 444 -0.05 -24.04 -9.23
CA ILE A 444 -1.29 -23.43 -8.74
C ILE A 444 -1.16 -21.90 -8.71
N VAL A 445 -0.03 -21.38 -8.21
CA VAL A 445 0.20 -19.94 -8.16
C VAL A 445 0.29 -19.34 -9.56
N ALA A 446 0.83 -20.08 -10.55
CA ALA A 446 0.91 -19.65 -11.95
C ALA A 446 -0.47 -19.44 -12.60
N CYS A 447 -1.51 -20.12 -12.12
CA CYS A 447 -2.88 -19.90 -12.61
C CYS A 447 -3.36 -18.46 -12.39
N ALA A 448 -2.90 -17.77 -11.33
CA ALA A 448 -3.32 -16.39 -11.06
C ALA A 448 -2.81 -15.41 -12.13
N PRO A 449 -1.50 -15.28 -12.43
CA PRO A 449 -1.04 -14.41 -13.50
C PRO A 449 -1.55 -14.84 -14.90
N LEU A 450 -1.80 -16.12 -15.14
CA LEU A 450 -2.43 -16.57 -16.39
C LEU A 450 -3.87 -16.05 -16.51
N ALA A 451 -4.67 -16.18 -15.45
CA ALA A 451 -6.03 -15.64 -15.42
C ALA A 451 -6.03 -14.11 -15.55
N GLY A 452 -5.07 -13.42 -14.91
CA GLY A 452 -4.87 -11.99 -15.06
C GLY A 452 -4.52 -11.57 -16.48
N ALA A 453 -3.61 -12.30 -17.13
CA ALA A 453 -3.25 -12.07 -18.53
C ALA A 453 -4.45 -12.27 -19.49
N ILE A 454 -5.23 -13.33 -19.28
CA ILE A 454 -6.45 -13.60 -20.06
C ILE A 454 -7.47 -12.47 -19.86
N ALA A 455 -7.74 -12.05 -18.61
CA ALA A 455 -8.69 -11.00 -18.31
C ALA A 455 -8.31 -9.66 -18.98
N VAL A 456 -7.04 -9.24 -18.86
CA VAL A 456 -6.51 -8.02 -19.49
C VAL A 456 -6.42 -8.15 -21.01
N GLY A 457 -6.14 -9.36 -21.51
CA GLY A 457 -6.07 -9.67 -22.94
C GLY A 457 -7.43 -9.54 -23.63
N ILE A 458 -8.50 -10.10 -23.04
CA ILE A 458 -9.88 -10.06 -23.58
C ILE A 458 -10.44 -8.65 -23.52
N VAL A 459 -10.26 -7.93 -22.40
CA VAL A 459 -10.85 -6.62 -22.21
C VAL A 459 -9.92 -5.53 -22.71
N ALA A 460 -10.33 -4.84 -23.78
CA ALA A 460 -9.54 -3.77 -24.42
C ALA A 460 -9.71 -2.42 -23.69
N TRP A 461 -9.56 -2.40 -22.34
CA TRP A 461 -9.60 -1.18 -21.55
C TRP A 461 -8.19 -0.76 -21.12
N ASP A 462 -7.80 0.48 -21.47
CA ASP A 462 -6.56 1.10 -21.03
C ASP A 462 -6.87 2.44 -20.35
N PRO A 463 -6.67 2.57 -19.02
CA PRO A 463 -6.99 3.79 -18.29
C PRO A 463 -6.03 4.97 -18.60
N THR A 464 -4.85 4.70 -19.21
CA THR A 464 -3.89 5.76 -19.55
C THR A 464 -4.39 6.61 -20.71
N ALA A 465 -5.11 6.02 -21.66
CA ALA A 465 -5.44 6.62 -22.96
C ALA A 465 -6.74 7.43 -22.95
N LYS A 466 -7.53 7.42 -21.87
CA LYS A 466 -8.87 8.00 -21.86
C LYS A 466 -9.07 9.09 -20.81
N ASP A 467 -9.65 10.21 -21.23
CA ASP A 467 -10.12 11.26 -20.32
C ASP A 467 -11.54 10.93 -19.84
N VAL A 468 -11.62 10.26 -18.71
CA VAL A 468 -12.88 9.78 -18.13
C VAL A 468 -13.73 10.90 -17.52
N GLU A 469 -13.17 12.09 -17.32
CA GLU A 469 -13.84 13.26 -16.75
C GLU A 469 -14.84 13.91 -17.74
N HIS A 470 -14.61 13.76 -19.04
CA HIS A 470 -15.40 14.38 -20.10
C HIS A 470 -16.26 13.37 -20.91
N GLU A 471 -16.44 12.18 -20.38
CA GLU A 471 -17.30 11.16 -20.96
C GLU A 471 -18.80 11.35 -20.59
N ASP A 472 -19.17 12.44 -19.91
CA ASP A 472 -20.58 12.75 -19.52
C ASP A 472 -21.34 13.39 -20.68
#